data_eaa812130b960d92357a70904b54a6ec
#
_entry.id   eaa812130b960d92357a70904b54a6ec
#
_cell.length_a   1.000
_cell.length_b   1.000
_cell.length_c   1.000
_cell.angle_alpha   90.00
_cell.angle_beta   90.00
_cell.angle_gamma   90.00
#
_symmetry.space_group_name_H-M   'P 1'
#
loop_
_entity.id
_entity.type
_entity.pdbx_description
1 polymer ?
#
loop_
_entity_poly.entity_id
_entity_poly.type
_entity_poly.pdbx_seq_one_letter_code
_entity_poly.pdbx_strand_id
1 'polypeptide(L)'
;MTRVKEKEFKATFEIKGKALYSQLEKTFAMMAEILTASKLDDTKRIREILAMLKSRLLMKFQSSGHTTAALRALSYASPSAKFKDMTSGIDFYKRVAYIEEHFDEEKEALSQRLYALTKKIFRPDNMMISYTAAREGR
;
A
#
# COMPACT_ATOMS: atom_id res chain seq x y z
N MET A 1 -10.99 -1.31 -5.83
CA MET A 1 -10.63 -2.27 -6.90
C MET A 1 -11.85 -2.49 -7.76
N THR A 2 -11.86 -1.97 -8.98
CA THR A 2 -13.02 -2.02 -9.88
C THR A 2 -12.86 -3.21 -10.83
N ARG A 3 -13.86 -4.08 -10.86
CA ARG A 3 -13.91 -5.25 -11.77
C ARG A 3 -14.33 -4.77 -13.15
N VAL A 4 -13.45 -4.82 -14.14
CA VAL A 4 -13.70 -4.29 -15.48
C VAL A 4 -14.20 -5.38 -16.45
N LYS A 5 -13.75 -6.63 -16.29
CA LYS A 5 -14.21 -7.85 -16.96
C LYS A 5 -13.79 -9.08 -16.16
N GLU A 6 -14.34 -10.25 -16.42
CA GLU A 6 -14.09 -11.48 -15.65
C GLU A 6 -12.60 -11.88 -15.52
N LYS A 7 -11.71 -11.41 -16.40
CA LYS A 7 -10.27 -11.75 -16.40
C LYS A 7 -9.36 -10.53 -16.17
N GLU A 8 -9.89 -9.32 -16.09
CA GLU A 8 -9.10 -8.11 -15.94
C GLU A 8 -9.44 -7.40 -14.62
N PHE A 9 -8.43 -6.97 -13.90
CA PHE A 9 -8.57 -6.10 -12.74
C PHE A 9 -7.61 -4.92 -12.85
N LYS A 10 -8.00 -3.78 -12.30
CA LYS A 10 -7.15 -2.59 -12.20
C LYS A 10 -6.63 -2.47 -10.78
N ALA A 11 -5.31 -2.53 -10.63
CA ALA A 11 -4.66 -2.22 -9.37
C ALA A 11 -4.60 -0.69 -9.20
N THR A 12 -5.00 -0.20 -8.03
CA THR A 12 -4.95 1.22 -7.69
C THR A 12 -4.23 1.42 -6.38
N PHE A 13 -3.42 2.47 -6.31
CA PHE A 13 -2.89 2.98 -5.06
C PHE A 13 -3.80 4.11 -4.60
N GLU A 14 -4.28 4.08 -3.36
CA GLU A 14 -5.23 5.05 -2.84
C GLU A 14 -4.67 5.75 -1.61
N ILE A 15 -4.74 7.09 -1.60
CA ILE A 15 -4.55 7.89 -0.40
C ILE A 15 -5.92 8.46 -0.02
N LYS A 16 -6.34 8.20 1.21
CA LYS A 16 -7.63 8.66 1.74
C LYS A 16 -7.39 9.58 2.92
N GLY A 17 -8.06 10.73 2.92
CA GLY A 17 -8.12 11.64 4.04
C GLY A 17 -9.56 11.94 4.43
N LYS A 18 -9.79 12.17 5.71
CA LYS A 18 -11.06 12.64 6.25
C LYS A 18 -10.76 13.84 7.16
N ALA A 19 -11.39 14.96 6.88
CA ALA A 19 -11.17 16.18 7.63
C ALA A 19 -12.47 16.98 7.78
N LEU A 20 -12.50 17.87 8.76
CA LEU A 20 -13.51 18.91 8.81
C LEU A 20 -13.29 19.89 7.66
N TYR A 21 -14.35 20.54 7.20
CA TYR A 21 -14.28 21.50 6.10
C TYR A 21 -13.22 22.59 6.34
N SER A 22 -13.15 23.13 7.55
CA SER A 22 -12.16 24.14 7.95
C SER A 22 -10.69 23.67 7.91
N GLN A 23 -10.44 22.36 7.79
CA GLN A 23 -9.10 21.76 7.73
C GLN A 23 -8.77 21.15 6.36
N LEU A 24 -9.61 21.38 5.38
CA LEU A 24 -9.53 20.72 4.08
C LEU A 24 -8.23 21.07 3.35
N GLU A 25 -7.89 22.36 3.29
CA GLU A 25 -6.66 22.85 2.65
C GLU A 25 -5.42 22.23 3.27
N LYS A 26 -5.34 22.18 4.59
CA LYS A 26 -4.24 21.53 5.31
C LYS A 26 -4.17 20.03 5.01
N THR A 27 -5.31 19.36 4.88
CA THR A 27 -5.36 17.94 4.54
C THR A 27 -4.83 17.69 3.15
N PHE A 28 -5.21 18.51 2.17
CA PHE A 28 -4.67 18.39 0.80
C PHE A 28 -3.18 18.70 0.76
N ALA A 29 -2.71 19.71 1.49
CA ALA A 29 -1.28 20.00 1.59
C ALA A 29 -0.49 18.81 2.17
N MET A 30 -0.97 18.18 3.24
CA MET A 30 -0.34 16.98 3.79
C MET A 30 -0.36 15.79 2.81
N MET A 31 -1.45 15.60 2.07
CA MET A 31 -1.51 14.56 1.03
C MET A 31 -0.49 14.82 -0.08
N ALA A 32 -0.36 16.06 -0.53
CA ALA A 32 0.63 16.45 -1.53
C ALA A 32 2.06 16.23 -1.01
N GLU A 33 2.35 16.59 0.23
CA GLU A 33 3.64 16.35 0.87
C GLU A 33 3.98 14.86 0.94
N ILE A 34 3.04 14.00 1.33
CA ILE A 34 3.22 12.55 1.34
C ILE A 34 3.57 12.02 -0.05
N LEU A 35 2.92 12.54 -1.10
CA LEU A 35 3.13 12.10 -2.48
C LEU A 35 4.47 12.57 -3.07
N THR A 36 4.94 13.75 -2.68
CA THR A 36 6.06 14.44 -3.36
C THR A 36 7.33 14.51 -2.53
N ALA A 37 7.22 14.53 -1.19
CA ALA A 37 8.33 14.83 -0.28
C ALA A 37 8.63 13.72 0.74
N SER A 38 8.03 12.52 0.59
CA SER A 38 8.33 11.39 1.48
C SER A 38 9.79 10.98 1.38
N LYS A 39 10.48 10.90 2.54
CA LYS A 39 11.86 10.42 2.66
C LYS A 39 11.88 8.90 2.63
N LEU A 40 12.21 8.33 1.47
CA LEU A 40 12.26 6.88 1.26
C LEU A 40 13.67 6.30 1.42
N ASP A 41 14.59 7.08 1.96
CA ASP A 41 15.99 6.76 2.27
C ASP A 41 16.30 6.75 3.78
N ASP A 42 15.33 7.07 4.64
CA ASP A 42 15.44 6.90 6.08
C ASP A 42 15.43 5.40 6.45
N THR A 43 16.61 4.81 6.39
CA THR A 43 16.80 3.37 6.64
C THR A 43 16.35 2.94 8.03
N LYS A 44 16.55 3.78 9.05
CA LYS A 44 16.08 3.48 10.41
C LYS A 44 14.56 3.38 10.45
N ARG A 45 13.88 4.35 9.86
CA ARG A 45 12.43 4.39 9.82
C ARG A 45 11.85 3.26 8.99
N ILE A 46 12.48 2.92 7.87
CA ILE A 46 12.07 1.79 7.03
C ILE A 46 12.18 0.47 7.80
N ARG A 47 13.24 0.26 8.55
CA ARG A 47 13.41 -0.95 9.39
C ARG A 47 12.31 -1.07 10.44
N GLU A 48 11.99 0.03 11.14
CA GLU A 48 10.87 0.07 12.10
C GLU A 48 9.53 -0.28 11.45
N ILE A 49 9.26 0.27 10.28
CA ILE A 49 8.03 0.02 9.52
C ILE A 49 7.96 -1.46 9.10
N LEU A 50 9.05 -2.06 8.63
CA LEU A 50 9.09 -3.47 8.24
C LEU A 50 8.81 -4.40 9.43
N ALA A 51 9.45 -4.15 10.58
CA ALA A 51 9.22 -4.92 11.79
C ALA A 51 7.77 -4.82 12.28
N MET A 52 7.21 -3.60 12.29
CA MET A 52 5.80 -3.37 12.63
C MET A 52 4.85 -4.06 11.63
N LEU A 53 5.15 -4.00 10.35
CA LEU A 53 4.35 -4.61 9.29
C LEU A 53 4.36 -6.13 9.41
N LYS A 54 5.52 -6.75 9.62
CA LYS A 54 5.68 -8.19 9.88
C LYS A 54 4.83 -8.65 11.07
N SER A 55 4.93 -7.95 12.20
CA SER A 55 4.16 -8.26 13.41
C SER A 55 2.65 -8.14 13.17
N ARG A 56 2.21 -7.10 12.46
CA ARG A 56 0.80 -6.89 12.12
C ARG A 56 0.25 -7.98 11.19
N LEU A 57 1.05 -8.43 10.23
CA LEU A 57 0.66 -9.53 9.35
C LEU A 57 0.53 -10.85 10.12
N LEU A 58 1.46 -11.15 11.03
CA LEU A 58 1.38 -12.33 11.90
C LEU A 58 0.12 -12.33 12.76
N MET A 59 -0.19 -11.22 13.44
CA MET A 59 -1.42 -11.08 14.22
C MET A 59 -2.67 -11.30 13.36
N LYS A 60 -2.69 -10.76 12.14
CA LYS A 60 -3.78 -10.98 11.19
C LYS A 60 -3.93 -12.46 10.84
N PHE A 61 -2.84 -13.18 10.61
CA PHE A 61 -2.89 -14.60 10.28
C PHE A 61 -3.36 -15.45 11.46
N GLN A 62 -2.98 -15.10 12.68
CA GLN A 62 -3.45 -15.77 13.90
C GLN A 62 -4.95 -15.52 14.13
N SER A 63 -5.42 -14.29 13.98
CA SER A 63 -6.82 -13.93 14.21
C SER A 63 -7.78 -14.35 13.10
N SER A 64 -7.29 -14.49 11.87
CA SER A 64 -8.11 -14.71 10.68
C SER A 64 -7.48 -15.75 9.72
N GLY A 65 -6.98 -16.85 10.27
CA GLY A 65 -6.29 -17.91 9.51
C GLY A 65 -7.13 -18.50 8.40
N HIS A 66 -8.43 -18.70 8.62
CA HIS A 66 -9.36 -19.23 7.62
C HIS A 66 -9.49 -18.32 6.38
N THR A 67 -9.58 -16.98 6.57
CA THR A 67 -9.64 -16.03 5.46
C THR A 67 -8.32 -15.93 4.71
N THR A 68 -7.20 -16.07 5.43
CA THR A 68 -5.86 -16.11 4.85
C THR A 68 -5.68 -17.36 3.98
N ALA A 69 -6.11 -18.53 4.48
CA ALA A 69 -6.08 -19.79 3.73
C ALA A 69 -6.98 -19.74 2.48
N ALA A 70 -8.19 -19.20 2.61
CA ALA A 70 -9.10 -19.02 1.49
C ALA A 70 -8.52 -18.10 0.40
N LEU A 71 -7.91 -16.96 0.80
CA LEU A 71 -7.23 -16.08 -0.15
C LEU A 71 -6.08 -16.79 -0.86
N ARG A 72 -5.29 -17.58 -0.11
CA ARG A 72 -4.19 -18.36 -0.68
C ARG A 72 -4.71 -19.37 -1.69
N ALA A 73 -5.75 -20.13 -1.37
CA ALA A 73 -6.36 -21.08 -2.29
C ALA A 73 -6.88 -20.38 -3.58
N LEU A 74 -7.60 -19.28 -3.44
CA LEU A 74 -8.09 -18.48 -4.57
C LEU A 74 -6.97 -17.89 -5.42
N SER A 75 -5.80 -17.63 -4.86
CA SER A 75 -4.67 -17.05 -5.58
C SER A 75 -4.12 -17.94 -6.70
N TYR A 76 -4.40 -19.24 -6.67
CA TYR A 76 -4.04 -20.17 -7.75
C TYR A 76 -5.01 -20.13 -8.94
N ALA A 77 -6.24 -19.66 -8.72
CA ALA A 77 -7.29 -19.65 -9.75
C ALA A 77 -7.64 -18.25 -10.27
N SER A 78 -7.29 -17.18 -9.53
CA SER A 78 -7.72 -15.82 -9.85
C SER A 78 -6.55 -14.83 -9.85
N PRO A 79 -6.28 -14.10 -10.96
CA PRO A 79 -5.24 -13.07 -11.00
C PRO A 79 -5.44 -11.96 -9.95
N SER A 80 -6.67 -11.57 -9.67
CA SER A 80 -6.98 -10.56 -8.65
C SER A 80 -6.71 -11.07 -7.23
N ALA A 81 -6.98 -12.34 -6.94
CA ALA A 81 -6.66 -12.96 -5.66
C ALA A 81 -5.14 -13.15 -5.53
N LYS A 82 -4.43 -13.50 -6.60
CA LYS A 82 -2.96 -13.56 -6.62
C LYS A 82 -2.35 -12.20 -6.30
N PHE A 83 -2.81 -11.14 -6.94
CA PHE A 83 -2.36 -9.78 -6.63
C PHE A 83 -2.62 -9.42 -5.16
N LYS A 84 -3.77 -9.80 -4.63
CA LYS A 84 -4.13 -9.53 -3.23
C LYS A 84 -3.26 -10.32 -2.25
N ASP A 85 -2.89 -11.57 -2.57
CA ASP A 85 -1.94 -12.36 -1.79
C ASP A 85 -0.53 -11.75 -1.81
N MET A 86 -0.08 -11.26 -2.97
CA MET A 86 1.21 -10.57 -3.12
C MET A 86 1.29 -9.20 -2.44
N THR A 87 0.17 -8.57 -2.10
CA THR A 87 0.13 -7.21 -1.50
C THR A 87 -0.35 -7.20 -0.04
N SER A 88 -0.96 -8.27 0.45
CA SER A 88 -1.52 -8.30 1.82
C SER A 88 -1.69 -9.71 2.40
N GLY A 89 -1.25 -10.75 1.68
CA GLY A 89 -1.36 -12.15 2.08
C GLY A 89 -0.03 -12.79 2.45
N ILE A 90 0.07 -14.11 2.25
CA ILE A 90 1.23 -14.92 2.65
C ILE A 90 2.47 -14.56 1.83
N ASP A 91 2.34 -14.35 0.51
CA ASP A 91 3.49 -13.99 -0.33
C ASP A 91 4.05 -12.61 0.08
N PHE A 92 3.18 -11.68 0.46
CA PHE A 92 3.58 -10.39 0.99
C PHE A 92 4.35 -10.54 2.31
N TYR A 93 3.83 -11.32 3.25
CA TYR A 93 4.51 -11.58 4.50
C TYR A 93 5.91 -12.17 4.31
N LYS A 94 6.02 -13.19 3.45
CA LYS A 94 7.32 -13.81 3.14
C LYS A 94 8.32 -12.80 2.60
N ARG A 95 7.88 -11.88 1.74
CA ARG A 95 8.75 -10.84 1.19
C ARG A 95 9.15 -9.82 2.25
N VAL A 96 8.22 -9.39 3.11
CA VAL A 96 8.51 -8.47 4.22
C VAL A 96 9.47 -9.12 5.22
N ALA A 97 9.24 -10.37 5.60
CA ALA A 97 10.11 -11.11 6.50
C ALA A 97 11.53 -11.27 5.96
N TYR A 98 11.67 -11.62 4.67
CA TYR A 98 12.95 -11.72 4.00
C TYR A 98 13.73 -10.40 4.01
N ILE A 99 13.07 -9.29 3.62
CA ILE A 99 13.71 -7.97 3.59
C ILE A 99 14.09 -7.50 5.00
N GLU A 100 13.28 -7.81 6.00
CA GLU A 100 13.58 -7.43 7.40
C GLU A 100 14.77 -8.22 7.94
N GLU A 101 14.87 -9.50 7.64
CA GLU A 101 15.96 -10.38 8.04
C GLU A 101 17.30 -9.99 7.35
N HIS A 102 17.26 -9.62 6.07
CA HIS A 102 18.42 -9.22 5.27
C HIS A 102 18.49 -7.69 5.08
N PHE A 103 18.01 -6.92 6.06
CA PHE A 103 17.79 -5.49 5.88
C PHE A 103 19.06 -4.71 5.52
N ASP A 104 20.18 -5.05 6.12
CA ASP A 104 21.44 -4.33 5.90
C ASP A 104 21.97 -4.52 4.46
N GLU A 105 21.61 -5.61 3.82
CA GLU A 105 21.95 -5.90 2.42
C GLU A 105 20.93 -5.29 1.43
N GLU A 106 19.65 -5.30 1.80
CA GLU A 106 18.53 -4.91 0.92
C GLU A 106 18.15 -3.42 1.02
N LYS A 107 18.58 -2.68 2.07
CA LYS A 107 18.09 -1.32 2.38
C LYS A 107 18.26 -0.31 1.25
N GLU A 108 19.40 -0.32 0.55
CA GLU A 108 19.69 0.62 -0.53
C GLU A 108 18.88 0.26 -1.78
N ALA A 109 18.84 -1.02 -2.15
CA ALA A 109 18.04 -1.50 -3.27
C ALA A 109 16.54 -1.28 -3.02
N LEU A 110 16.08 -1.44 -1.78
CA LEU A 110 14.69 -1.17 -1.40
C LEU A 110 14.36 0.32 -1.56
N SER A 111 15.20 1.21 -1.04
CA SER A 111 15.02 2.66 -1.17
C SER A 111 14.96 3.09 -2.64
N GLN A 112 15.89 2.64 -3.47
CA GLN A 112 15.90 2.93 -4.90
C GLN A 112 14.62 2.44 -5.60
N ARG A 113 14.14 1.23 -5.27
CA ARG A 113 12.89 0.68 -5.83
C ARG A 113 11.68 1.49 -5.38
N LEU A 114 11.64 1.95 -4.13
CA LEU A 114 10.56 2.79 -3.62
C LEU A 114 10.53 4.14 -4.36
N TYR A 115 11.68 4.83 -4.52
CA TYR A 115 11.75 6.06 -5.32
C TYR A 115 11.37 5.85 -6.79
N ALA A 116 11.82 4.76 -7.40
CA ALA A 116 11.43 4.45 -8.78
C ALA A 116 9.92 4.18 -8.92
N LEU A 117 9.33 3.53 -7.91
CA LEU A 117 7.90 3.25 -7.86
C LEU A 117 7.07 4.52 -7.70
N THR A 118 7.45 5.42 -6.78
CA THR A 118 6.74 6.69 -6.58
C THR A 118 6.75 7.54 -7.84
N LYS A 119 7.87 7.64 -8.56
CA LYS A 119 7.96 8.35 -9.84
C LYS A 119 7.05 7.76 -10.93
N LYS A 120 6.79 6.45 -10.90
CA LYS A 120 5.89 5.80 -11.86
C LYS A 120 4.42 5.97 -11.51
N ILE A 121 4.08 5.92 -10.22
CA ILE A 121 2.68 5.93 -9.75
C ILE A 121 2.16 7.36 -9.62
N PHE A 122 2.94 8.24 -8.99
CA PHE A 122 2.50 9.59 -8.63
C PHE A 122 2.77 10.58 -9.76
N ARG A 123 1.98 10.45 -10.82
CA ARG A 123 2.02 11.34 -11.98
C ARG A 123 0.62 11.92 -12.20
N PRO A 124 0.50 13.19 -12.61
CA PRO A 124 -0.79 13.84 -12.85
C PRO A 124 -1.67 13.10 -13.85
N ASP A 125 -1.06 12.55 -14.91
CA ASP A 125 -1.74 11.78 -15.97
C ASP A 125 -2.24 10.39 -15.51
N ASN A 126 -1.79 9.92 -14.34
CA ASN A 126 -2.17 8.64 -13.74
C ASN A 126 -3.02 8.82 -12.47
N MET A 127 -3.52 10.01 -12.19
CA MET A 127 -4.23 10.34 -10.96
C MET A 127 -5.73 10.49 -11.18
N MET A 128 -6.50 9.95 -10.26
CA MET A 128 -7.94 10.18 -10.15
C MET A 128 -8.24 10.73 -8.77
N ILE A 129 -8.92 11.88 -8.72
CA ILE A 129 -9.33 12.50 -7.46
C ILE A 129 -10.83 12.27 -7.28
N SER A 130 -11.22 11.78 -6.11
CA SER A 130 -12.61 11.68 -5.68
C SER A 130 -12.80 12.49 -4.41
N TYR A 131 -13.75 13.41 -4.43
CA TYR A 131 -14.08 14.27 -3.32
C TYR A 131 -15.55 14.11 -2.96
N THR A 132 -15.82 13.86 -1.70
CA THR A 132 -17.20 13.76 -1.17
C THR A 132 -17.33 14.70 0.02
N ALA A 133 -18.29 15.61 -0.06
CA ALA A 133 -18.59 16.56 1.02
C ALA A 133 -20.10 16.79 1.13
N ALA A 134 -20.54 17.35 2.26
CA ALA A 134 -21.87 17.92 2.40
C ALA A 134 -22.04 19.11 1.45
N ARG A 135 -23.31 19.50 1.19
CA ARG A 135 -23.64 20.57 0.22
C ARG A 135 -22.99 21.92 0.51
N GLU A 136 -22.76 22.21 1.80
CA GLU A 136 -22.10 23.43 2.32
C GLU A 136 -20.57 23.43 2.12
N GLY A 137 -20.00 22.30 1.74
CA GLY A 137 -18.56 22.10 1.52
C GLY A 137 -18.16 21.91 0.07
N ARG A 138 -18.98 22.37 -0.88
CA ARG A 138 -18.69 22.33 -2.33
C ARG A 138 -18.17 23.65 -2.84
#